data_c7a6875c7dbe9d3842eb5d39d6519794
#
_entry.id   c7a6875c7dbe9d3842eb5d39d6519794
#
_cell.length_a   1.000
_cell.length_b   1.000
_cell.length_c   1.000
_cell.angle_alpha   90.00
_cell.angle_beta   90.00
_cell.angle_gamma   90.00
#
_symmetry.space_group_name_H-M   'P 1'
#
loop_
_entity.id
_entity.type
_entity.pdbx_description
1 polymer ?
#
loop_
_entity_poly.entity_id
_entity_poly.type
_entity_poly.pdbx_seq_one_letter_code
_entity_poly.pdbx_strand_id
1 'polypeptide(L)'
;MRAGSRPSLKAPAKYFTGTVRQDPIYEVTGPGRMRSVVVTFEPGARTNWHTHPFGQTLLIQSGLGRVQTWGQPVQEVRPGDVVWFPPGEKHWHGAAPAVAMSHIAMQEALDGESATWLEPVTDEQYDAK
;
A
#
# COMPACT_ATOMS: atom_id res chain seq x y z
N MET A 1 -20.53 -10.67 -0.47
CA MET A 1 -19.86 -10.80 0.85
C MET A 1 -20.41 -9.76 1.81
N ARG A 2 -20.73 -10.18 3.02
CA ARG A 2 -21.28 -9.25 4.01
C ARG A 2 -20.17 -8.46 4.71
N ALA A 3 -20.45 -7.24 5.10
CA ALA A 3 -19.56 -6.47 5.95
C ALA A 3 -19.29 -7.25 7.24
N GLY A 4 -18.05 -7.22 7.73
CA GLY A 4 -17.65 -7.95 8.93
C GLY A 4 -17.38 -9.44 8.74
N SER A 5 -17.57 -9.98 7.54
CA SER A 5 -17.35 -11.41 7.28
C SER A 5 -15.88 -11.78 7.03
N ARG A 6 -15.02 -10.79 6.81
CA ARG A 6 -13.60 -10.98 6.54
C ARG A 6 -12.79 -10.45 7.71
N PRO A 7 -11.88 -11.26 8.29
CA PRO A 7 -11.10 -10.80 9.44
C PRO A 7 -10.08 -9.73 9.05
N SER A 8 -9.88 -8.78 9.96
CA SER A 8 -8.77 -7.83 9.85
C SER A 8 -7.47 -8.54 10.19
N LEU A 9 -6.40 -8.17 9.49
CA LEU A 9 -5.08 -8.77 9.67
C LEU A 9 -4.07 -7.70 10.06
N LYS A 10 -3.17 -8.04 10.96
CA LYS A 10 -1.99 -7.22 11.21
C LYS A 10 -0.99 -7.48 10.09
N ALA A 11 -0.52 -6.43 9.43
CA ALA A 11 0.45 -6.57 8.36
C ALA A 11 1.79 -7.14 8.88
N PRO A 12 2.47 -8.01 8.11
CA PRO A 12 3.70 -8.64 8.57
C PRO A 12 4.85 -7.65 8.67
N ALA A 13 5.57 -7.69 9.80
CA ALA A 13 6.68 -6.76 10.08
C ALA A 13 7.82 -6.86 9.07
N LYS A 14 7.94 -7.97 8.36
CA LYS A 14 9.01 -8.13 7.34
C LYS A 14 8.78 -7.27 6.10
N TYR A 15 7.56 -6.78 5.86
CA TYR A 15 7.20 -5.99 4.68
C TYR A 15 6.75 -4.57 5.02
N PHE A 16 6.63 -4.26 6.31
CA PHE A 16 6.12 -2.96 6.77
C PHE A 16 6.92 -2.47 7.98
N THR A 17 7.13 -1.16 8.02
CA THR A 17 7.67 -0.47 9.20
C THR A 17 6.50 0.16 9.95
N GLY A 18 6.46 0.00 11.27
CA GLY A 18 5.38 0.50 12.10
C GLY A 18 4.16 -0.42 12.10
N THR A 19 3.06 0.07 12.65
CA THR A 19 1.82 -0.70 12.79
C THR A 19 0.91 -0.44 11.61
N VAL A 20 0.56 -1.50 10.91
CA VAL A 20 -0.28 -1.47 9.71
C VAL A 20 -1.33 -2.57 9.81
N ARG A 21 -2.57 -2.24 9.45
CA ARG A 21 -3.70 -3.17 9.41
C ARG A 21 -4.15 -3.36 7.98
N GLN A 22 -4.44 -4.62 7.64
CA GLN A 22 -4.97 -4.99 6.33
C GLN A 22 -6.36 -5.57 6.51
N ASP A 23 -7.34 -5.00 5.81
CA ASP A 23 -8.71 -5.47 5.77
C ASP A 23 -9.03 -5.91 4.35
N PRO A 24 -8.97 -7.22 4.05
CA PRO A 24 -9.25 -7.71 2.70
C PRO A 24 -10.65 -7.32 2.24
N ILE A 25 -10.76 -6.83 0.99
CA ILE A 25 -12.06 -6.57 0.37
C ILE A 25 -12.50 -7.83 -0.37
N TYR A 26 -11.71 -8.28 -1.33
CA TYR A 26 -11.96 -9.55 -2.01
C TYR A 26 -10.74 -10.01 -2.79
N GLU A 27 -10.72 -11.30 -3.09
CA GLU A 27 -9.89 -11.91 -4.13
C GLU A 27 -10.83 -12.57 -5.11
N VAL A 28 -10.66 -12.30 -6.39
CA VAL A 28 -11.46 -12.97 -7.41
C VAL A 28 -10.97 -14.41 -7.60
N THR A 29 -11.85 -15.27 -8.09
CA THR A 29 -11.54 -16.66 -8.38
C THR A 29 -11.59 -16.92 -9.88
N GLY A 30 -11.12 -18.11 -10.32
CA GLY A 30 -11.09 -18.46 -11.72
C GLY A 30 -10.01 -17.68 -12.47
N PRO A 31 -10.28 -17.19 -13.69
CA PRO A 31 -9.27 -16.49 -14.49
C PRO A 31 -9.02 -15.04 -14.04
N GLY A 32 -9.83 -14.48 -13.14
CA GLY A 32 -9.63 -13.13 -12.61
C GLY A 32 -8.37 -13.06 -11.75
N ARG A 33 -7.72 -11.89 -11.73
CA ARG A 33 -6.47 -11.67 -11.01
C ARG A 33 -6.55 -10.55 -9.98
N MET A 34 -7.68 -9.85 -9.90
CA MET A 34 -7.82 -8.67 -9.03
C MET A 34 -7.79 -9.05 -7.56
N ARG A 35 -7.00 -8.30 -6.79
CA ARG A 35 -7.00 -8.32 -5.32
C ARG A 35 -7.22 -6.90 -4.83
N SER A 36 -8.04 -6.77 -3.79
CA SER A 36 -8.33 -5.47 -3.19
C SER A 36 -8.27 -5.56 -1.68
N VAL A 37 -7.66 -4.58 -1.05
CA VAL A 37 -7.49 -4.53 0.39
C VAL A 37 -7.53 -3.09 0.87
N VAL A 38 -8.17 -2.87 2.02
CA VAL A 38 -8.04 -1.59 2.76
C VAL A 38 -6.81 -1.72 3.64
N VAL A 39 -5.88 -0.78 3.51
CA VAL A 39 -4.67 -0.74 4.32
C VAL A 39 -4.69 0.50 5.18
N THR A 40 -4.54 0.34 6.48
CA THR A 40 -4.53 1.43 7.45
C THR A 40 -3.17 1.50 8.11
N PHE A 41 -2.53 2.66 7.98
CA PHE A 41 -1.20 2.93 8.52
C PHE A 41 -1.33 3.85 9.72
N GLU A 42 -0.76 3.46 10.85
CA GLU A 42 -0.57 4.36 11.98
C GLU A 42 0.44 5.47 11.61
N PRO A 43 0.47 6.61 12.33
CA PRO A 43 1.44 7.67 12.02
C PRO A 43 2.86 7.12 11.91
N GLY A 44 3.56 7.49 10.85
CA GLY A 44 4.93 7.06 10.57
C GLY A 44 5.07 5.68 9.95
N ALA A 45 4.02 4.87 9.91
CA ALA A 45 4.06 3.53 9.33
C ALA A 45 4.07 3.58 7.81
N ARG A 46 4.75 2.61 7.19
CA ARG A 46 4.90 2.56 5.73
C ARG A 46 5.24 1.15 5.27
N THR A 47 5.07 0.91 3.97
CA THR A 47 5.53 -0.32 3.33
C THR A 47 7.04 -0.29 3.15
N ASN A 48 7.63 -1.47 2.93
CA ASN A 48 8.94 -1.55 2.28
C ASN A 48 8.84 -1.05 0.84
N TRP A 49 9.98 -0.80 0.20
CA TRP A 49 10.04 -0.67 -1.24
C TRP A 49 9.53 -1.95 -1.88
N HIS A 50 8.75 -1.84 -2.95
CA HIS A 50 8.20 -3.01 -3.63
C HIS A 50 7.73 -2.68 -5.03
N THR A 51 7.41 -3.72 -5.80
CA THR A 51 6.87 -3.62 -7.16
C THR A 51 5.65 -4.52 -7.31
N HIS A 52 4.83 -4.24 -8.31
CA HIS A 52 3.68 -5.05 -8.69
C HIS A 52 3.77 -5.44 -10.16
N PRO A 53 3.49 -6.72 -10.52
CA PRO A 53 3.65 -7.18 -11.90
C PRO A 53 2.73 -6.48 -12.90
N PHE A 54 1.54 -6.06 -12.47
CA PHE A 54 0.58 -5.34 -13.33
C PHE A 54 0.30 -3.92 -12.83
N GLY A 55 1.16 -3.38 -11.98
CA GLY A 55 0.95 -2.07 -11.37
C GLY A 55 0.02 -2.12 -10.17
N GLN A 56 -0.19 -0.95 -9.57
CA GLN A 56 -1.05 -0.81 -8.41
C GLN A 56 -1.78 0.51 -8.46
N THR A 57 -3.08 0.49 -8.13
CA THR A 57 -3.88 1.69 -7.92
C THR A 57 -4.17 1.85 -6.44
N LEU A 58 -3.97 3.06 -5.92
CA LEU A 58 -4.39 3.42 -4.56
C LEU A 58 -5.50 4.47 -4.63
N LEU A 59 -6.56 4.24 -3.87
CA LEU A 59 -7.59 5.25 -3.60
C LEU A 59 -7.42 5.69 -2.15
N ILE A 60 -7.02 6.93 -1.94
CA ILE A 60 -6.81 7.45 -0.59
C ILE A 60 -8.15 7.76 0.05
N GLN A 61 -8.43 7.15 1.20
CA GLN A 61 -9.72 7.24 1.87
C GLN A 61 -9.74 8.20 3.06
N SER A 62 -8.70 8.21 3.86
CA SER A 62 -8.68 9.02 5.08
C SER A 62 -7.26 9.41 5.46
N GLY A 63 -7.16 10.50 6.23
CA GLY A 63 -5.91 10.92 6.83
C GLY A 63 -4.97 11.67 5.89
N LEU A 64 -3.68 11.50 6.11
CA LEU A 64 -2.62 12.13 5.35
C LEU A 64 -1.52 11.12 5.13
N GLY A 65 -1.12 10.92 3.87
CA GLY A 65 -0.11 9.94 3.53
C GLY A 65 1.03 10.49 2.70
N ARG A 66 2.00 9.61 2.48
CA ARG A 66 3.17 9.85 1.64
C ARG A 66 3.36 8.68 0.70
N VAL A 67 3.75 8.99 -0.53
CA VAL A 67 4.15 7.99 -1.53
C VAL A 67 5.42 8.44 -2.21
N GLN A 68 6.20 7.49 -2.69
CA GLN A 68 7.41 7.80 -3.45
C GLN A 68 7.71 6.69 -4.45
N THR A 69 8.03 7.10 -5.67
CA THR A 69 8.66 6.25 -6.67
C THR A 69 10.18 6.42 -6.56
N TRP A 70 10.92 5.32 -6.68
CA TRP A 70 12.39 5.36 -6.62
C TRP A 70 12.95 6.40 -7.59
N GLY A 71 13.80 7.28 -7.06
CA GLY A 71 14.43 8.34 -7.85
C GLY A 71 13.59 9.60 -8.01
N GLN A 72 12.37 9.64 -7.44
CA GLN A 72 11.48 10.79 -7.50
C GLN A 72 11.28 11.38 -6.09
N PRO A 73 10.81 12.63 -5.97
CA PRO A 73 10.49 13.21 -4.67
C PRO A 73 9.33 12.48 -3.97
N VAL A 74 9.33 12.52 -2.64
CA VAL A 74 8.18 12.10 -1.83
C VAL A 74 7.01 13.04 -2.13
N GLN A 75 5.84 12.45 -2.33
CA GLN A 75 4.59 13.20 -2.57
C GLN A 75 3.62 12.97 -1.42
N GLU A 76 2.97 14.05 -0.98
CA GLU A 76 1.89 13.98 -0.02
C GLU A 76 0.59 13.60 -0.73
N VAL A 77 -0.21 12.73 -0.11
CA VAL A 77 -1.50 12.29 -0.65
C VAL A 77 -2.60 12.48 0.38
N ARG A 78 -3.80 12.82 -0.10
CA ARG A 78 -4.96 13.19 0.70
C ARG A 78 -6.20 12.42 0.24
N PRO A 79 -7.26 12.37 1.07
CA PRO A 79 -8.50 11.69 0.69
C PRO A 79 -9.04 12.19 -0.65
N GLY A 80 -9.42 11.24 -1.50
CA GLY A 80 -9.87 11.50 -2.85
C GLY A 80 -8.77 11.41 -3.92
N ASP A 81 -7.50 11.43 -3.53
CA ASP A 81 -6.40 11.25 -4.47
C ASP A 81 -6.37 9.82 -4.98
N VAL A 82 -6.05 9.67 -6.26
CA VAL A 82 -5.81 8.39 -6.92
C VAL A 82 -4.34 8.32 -7.32
N VAL A 83 -3.66 7.27 -6.90
CA VAL A 83 -2.24 7.05 -7.21
C VAL A 83 -2.13 5.83 -8.11
N TRP A 84 -1.37 5.94 -9.19
CA TRP A 84 -1.07 4.83 -10.08
C TRP A 84 0.43 4.58 -10.12
N PHE A 85 0.83 3.35 -9.80
CA PHE A 85 2.20 2.88 -9.96
C PHE A 85 2.24 1.89 -11.14
N PRO A 86 2.94 2.21 -12.23
CA PRO A 86 3.05 1.30 -13.36
C PRO A 86 3.70 -0.05 -13.02
N PRO A 87 3.47 -1.09 -13.85
CA PRO A 87 4.11 -2.39 -13.63
C PRO A 87 5.62 -2.27 -13.45
N GLY A 88 6.15 -2.95 -12.43
CA GLY A 88 7.59 -2.99 -12.16
C GLY A 88 8.19 -1.75 -11.54
N GLU A 89 7.41 -0.71 -11.31
CA GLU A 89 7.90 0.53 -10.70
C GLU A 89 8.14 0.36 -9.20
N LYS A 90 9.38 0.59 -8.77
CA LYS A 90 9.78 0.49 -7.36
C LYS A 90 9.23 1.68 -6.60
N HIS A 91 8.42 1.42 -5.57
CA HIS A 91 7.72 2.46 -4.82
C HIS A 91 7.45 2.03 -3.38
N TRP A 92 7.00 2.99 -2.57
CA TRP A 92 6.44 2.74 -1.25
C TRP A 92 5.29 3.72 -0.97
N HIS A 93 4.46 3.37 0.00
CA HIS A 93 3.40 4.24 0.50
C HIS A 93 3.22 4.05 2.00
N GLY A 94 2.70 5.08 2.66
CA GLY A 94 2.50 5.05 4.11
C GLY A 94 1.83 6.32 4.62
N ALA A 95 1.73 6.40 5.95
CA ALA A 95 1.15 7.54 6.64
C ALA A 95 2.15 8.68 6.79
N ALA A 96 1.64 9.88 7.02
CA ALA A 96 2.44 11.02 7.45
C ALA A 96 2.98 10.79 8.87
N PRO A 97 4.00 11.56 9.31
CA PRO A 97 4.61 11.31 10.62
C PRO A 97 3.67 11.44 11.82
N ALA A 98 2.66 12.30 11.73
CA ALA A 98 1.78 12.61 12.85
C ALA A 98 0.30 12.27 12.59
N VAL A 99 -0.05 11.81 11.38
CA VAL A 99 -1.44 11.53 10.98
C VAL A 99 -1.51 10.17 10.32
N ALA A 100 -2.43 9.33 10.79
CA ALA A 100 -2.70 8.04 10.15
C ALA A 100 -3.28 8.22 8.74
N MET A 101 -3.17 7.18 7.93
CA MET A 101 -3.72 7.19 6.56
C MET A 101 -4.30 5.83 6.24
N SER A 102 -5.42 5.83 5.52
CA SER A 102 -5.93 4.59 4.93
C SER A 102 -6.19 4.77 3.45
N HIS A 103 -5.99 3.69 2.71
CA HIS A 103 -6.29 3.62 1.29
C HIS A 103 -6.87 2.26 0.90
N ILE A 104 -7.54 2.22 -0.23
CA ILE A 104 -7.86 0.98 -0.91
C ILE A 104 -6.75 0.72 -1.91
N ALA A 105 -6.12 -0.45 -1.81
CA ALA A 105 -5.13 -0.92 -2.78
C ALA A 105 -5.78 -1.92 -3.71
N MET A 106 -5.53 -1.76 -5.02
CA MET A 106 -6.03 -2.66 -6.06
C MET A 106 -4.88 -3.05 -6.97
N GLN A 107 -4.63 -4.33 -7.09
CA GLN A 107 -3.59 -4.88 -7.96
C GLN A 107 -3.97 -6.26 -8.45
N GLU A 108 -3.36 -6.67 -9.54
CA GLU A 108 -3.57 -8.00 -10.10
C GLU A 108 -2.38 -8.90 -9.76
N ALA A 109 -2.67 -10.18 -9.52
CA ALA A 109 -1.64 -11.16 -9.26
C ALA A 109 -1.16 -11.82 -10.56
N LEU A 110 0.13 -12.16 -10.62
CA LEU A 110 0.73 -12.97 -11.67
C LEU A 110 1.24 -14.25 -11.03
N ASP A 111 0.74 -15.38 -11.49
CA ASP A 111 1.11 -16.71 -10.95
C ASP A 111 0.95 -16.79 -9.42
N GLY A 112 -0.11 -16.17 -8.91
CA GLY A 112 -0.44 -16.19 -7.49
C GLY A 112 0.26 -15.14 -6.65
N GLU A 113 1.13 -14.32 -7.23
CA GLU A 113 1.85 -13.25 -6.51
C GLU A 113 1.46 -11.88 -7.05
N SER A 114 1.14 -10.96 -6.14
CA SER A 114 0.75 -9.60 -6.51
C SER A 114 1.85 -8.57 -6.26
N ALA A 115 2.93 -8.93 -5.56
CA ALA A 115 4.01 -8.00 -5.23
C ALA A 115 5.35 -8.71 -5.14
N THR A 116 6.43 -7.97 -5.44
CA THR A 116 7.80 -8.34 -5.11
C THR A 116 8.29 -7.38 -4.04
N TRP A 117 8.56 -7.89 -2.85
CA TRP A 117 8.99 -7.11 -1.70
C TRP A 117 10.49 -6.92 -1.68
N LEU A 118 10.93 -5.69 -1.43
CA LEU A 118 12.32 -5.27 -1.42
C LEU A 118 12.70 -4.75 -0.03
N GLU A 119 13.72 -3.88 0.03
CA GLU A 119 14.25 -3.40 1.30
C GLU A 119 13.31 -2.42 2.02
N PRO A 120 13.44 -2.28 3.35
CA PRO A 120 12.71 -1.26 4.09
C PRO A 120 13.04 0.15 3.63
N VAL A 121 12.08 1.05 3.77
CA VAL A 121 12.30 2.49 3.58
C VAL A 121 12.98 3.03 4.83
N THR A 122 14.15 3.61 4.68
CA THR A 122 14.88 4.19 5.81
C THR A 122 14.18 5.45 6.31
N ASP A 123 14.45 5.84 7.56
CA ASP A 123 13.91 7.07 8.11
C ASP A 123 14.33 8.28 7.27
N GLU A 124 15.56 8.29 6.77
CA GLU A 124 16.06 9.37 5.91
C GLU A 124 15.27 9.46 4.61
N GLN A 125 14.98 8.31 3.97
CA GLN A 125 14.16 8.27 2.76
C GLN A 125 12.73 8.71 3.04
N TYR A 126 12.17 8.24 4.15
CA TYR A 126 10.80 8.56 4.54
C TYR A 126 10.62 10.06 4.82
N ASP A 127 11.60 10.68 5.45
CA ASP A 127 11.57 12.11 5.82
C ASP A 127 12.03 13.04 4.70
N ALA A 128 12.49 12.51 3.59
CA ALA A 128 12.95 13.32 2.46
C ALA A 128 11.82 14.17 1.89
N LYS A 129 12.16 15.35 1.41
CA LYS A 129 11.20 16.29 0.81
C LYS A 129 11.41 16.42 -0.69
#